data_c2ac71db54604a4076c51558da596b1a
#
_entry.id   c2ac71db54604a4076c51558da596b1a
#
_cell.length_a   1.000
_cell.length_b   1.000
_cell.length_c   1.000
_cell.angle_alpha   90.00
_cell.angle_beta   90.00
_cell.angle_gamma   90.00
#
_symmetry.space_group_name_H-M   'P 1'
#
loop_
_entity.id
_entity.type
_entity.pdbx_description
1 polymer ?
#
loop_
_entity_poly.entity_id
_entity_poly.type
_entity_poly.pdbx_seq_one_letter_code
_entity_poly.pdbx_strand_id
1 'polypeptide(L)'
;MSEDFEPHFEMYKRVVRTAKMLDCHFIRIFSFYNENEEWSDKDCDEVYRRLSRMIEYAQEQDVILLHENEKDVYGENVERCLSLMEHFACKHFGCVFDPANFVQCGQDTKEAYAVLEPYIRYMHIKDARSKDRRVVPAGEGDGNVPYILNRLFQKGYDGFISLEPHLGNFQGLADLETDDLMSELPEGGEETFSLAYQSLCSILEAL
;
A
#
# COMPACT_ATOMS: atom_id res chain seq x y z
N MET A 1 14.54 10.21 7.53
CA MET A 1 15.30 9.35 8.48
C MET A 1 15.99 10.12 9.60
N SER A 2 16.22 11.44 9.42
CA SER A 2 16.91 12.32 10.40
C SER A 2 16.12 12.64 11.67
N GLU A 3 14.80 12.52 11.64
CA GLU A 3 13.93 12.89 12.76
C GLU A 3 13.93 11.86 13.89
N ASP A 4 13.71 12.37 15.12
CA ASP A 4 13.52 11.52 16.30
C ASP A 4 12.28 10.63 16.12
N PHE A 5 12.47 9.34 16.32
CA PHE A 5 11.41 8.36 16.13
C PHE A 5 10.38 8.32 17.28
N GLU A 6 10.74 8.79 18.47
CA GLU A 6 9.85 8.64 19.64
C GLU A 6 8.51 9.35 19.51
N PRO A 7 8.39 10.57 18.96
CA PRO A 7 7.09 11.20 18.72
C PRO A 7 6.21 10.40 17.74
N HIS A 8 6.81 9.85 16.68
CA HIS A 8 6.14 8.99 15.72
C HIS A 8 5.65 7.70 16.38
N PHE A 9 6.49 7.07 17.19
CA PHE A 9 6.14 5.84 17.91
C PHE A 9 5.01 6.06 18.93
N GLU A 10 5.00 7.19 19.64
CA GLU A 10 3.89 7.54 20.54
C GLU A 10 2.57 7.81 19.77
N MET A 11 2.65 8.43 18.58
CA MET A 11 1.48 8.58 17.69
C MET A 11 0.99 7.20 17.24
N TYR A 12 1.86 6.33 16.80
CA TYR A 12 1.55 4.96 16.40
C TYR A 12 0.84 4.19 17.53
N LYS A 13 1.32 4.28 18.78
CA LYS A 13 0.65 3.65 19.93
C LYS A 13 -0.79 4.18 20.14
N ARG A 14 -1.05 5.45 19.85
CA ARG A 14 -2.42 6.00 19.90
C ARG A 14 -3.28 5.38 18.80
N VAL A 15 -2.76 5.25 17.58
CA VAL A 15 -3.46 4.58 16.47
C VAL A 15 -3.84 3.14 16.84
N VAL A 16 -2.90 2.38 17.40
CA VAL A 16 -3.16 1.00 17.86
C VAL A 16 -4.28 0.97 18.92
N ARG A 17 -4.24 1.86 19.90
CA ARG A 17 -5.32 1.94 20.91
C ARG A 17 -6.68 2.27 20.28
N THR A 18 -6.71 3.19 19.32
CA THR A 18 -7.92 3.54 18.58
C THR A 18 -8.45 2.36 17.77
N ALA A 19 -7.58 1.65 17.06
CA ALA A 19 -7.95 0.45 16.31
C ALA A 19 -8.60 -0.60 17.24
N LYS A 20 -8.01 -0.86 18.40
CA LYS A 20 -8.60 -1.77 19.42
C LYS A 20 -9.97 -1.30 19.94
N MET A 21 -10.15 -0.01 20.16
CA MET A 21 -11.45 0.54 20.57
C MET A 21 -12.54 0.38 19.51
N LEU A 22 -12.15 0.34 18.24
CA LEU A 22 -13.04 0.15 17.09
C LEU A 22 -13.17 -1.33 16.68
N ASP A 23 -12.57 -2.26 17.42
CA ASP A 23 -12.48 -3.69 17.07
C ASP A 23 -11.87 -3.91 15.67
N CYS A 24 -10.93 -3.06 15.28
CA CYS A 24 -10.21 -3.13 14.01
C CYS A 24 -8.87 -3.85 14.22
N HIS A 25 -8.70 -4.99 13.57
CA HIS A 25 -7.50 -5.81 13.71
C HIS A 25 -6.37 -5.42 12.78
N PHE A 26 -6.63 -4.64 11.73
CA PHE A 26 -5.66 -4.27 10.71
C PHE A 26 -5.29 -2.79 10.82
N ILE A 27 -3.99 -2.51 10.73
CA ILE A 27 -3.48 -1.14 10.62
C ILE A 27 -2.53 -1.10 9.43
N ARG A 28 -2.91 -0.37 8.37
CA ARG A 28 -2.06 -0.11 7.24
C ARG A 28 -0.96 0.87 7.64
N ILE A 29 0.27 0.56 7.26
CA ILE A 29 1.45 1.40 7.46
C ILE A 29 2.26 1.49 6.18
N PHE A 30 3.04 2.54 6.08
CA PHE A 30 4.18 2.63 5.17
C PHE A 30 5.48 2.32 5.91
N SER A 31 6.57 2.16 5.18
CA SER A 31 7.91 2.34 5.71
C SER A 31 8.22 3.85 5.89
N PHE A 32 9.46 4.27 5.79
CA PHE A 32 9.85 5.64 6.14
C PHE A 32 10.40 6.37 4.92
N TYR A 33 10.20 7.70 4.91
CA TYR A 33 10.78 8.60 3.92
C TYR A 33 12.27 8.84 4.18
N ASN A 34 13.04 9.06 3.11
CA ASN A 34 14.39 9.57 3.16
C ASN A 34 14.51 10.85 2.34
N GLU A 35 14.86 11.96 2.98
CA GLU A 35 15.02 13.27 2.34
C GLU A 35 16.09 13.28 1.24
N ASN A 36 17.06 12.33 1.30
CA ASN A 36 18.18 12.27 0.37
C ASN A 36 17.94 11.40 -0.87
N GLU A 37 16.74 10.84 -1.04
CA GLU A 37 16.35 9.90 -2.13
C GLU A 37 17.24 8.63 -2.23
N GLU A 38 18.46 8.66 -1.70
CA GLU A 38 19.38 7.53 -1.66
C GLU A 38 19.36 6.85 -0.28
N TRP A 39 19.34 5.52 -0.29
CA TRP A 39 19.27 4.70 0.91
C TRP A 39 20.67 4.15 1.25
N SER A 40 21.32 4.74 2.24
CA SER A 40 22.56 4.18 2.79
C SER A 40 22.27 2.96 3.67
N ASP A 41 23.28 2.12 3.91
CA ASP A 41 23.17 0.97 4.83
C ASP A 41 22.63 1.41 6.21
N LYS A 42 23.08 2.56 6.70
CA LYS A 42 22.63 3.12 7.96
C LYS A 42 21.16 3.50 7.96
N ASP A 43 20.64 4.04 6.84
CA ASP A 43 19.22 4.37 6.71
C ASP A 43 18.38 3.09 6.66
N CYS A 44 18.87 2.07 5.94
CA CYS A 44 18.24 0.76 5.92
C CYS A 44 18.16 0.13 7.30
N ASP A 45 19.27 0.11 8.06
CA ASP A 45 19.31 -0.39 9.44
C ASP A 45 18.30 0.34 10.33
N GLU A 46 18.17 1.67 10.16
CA GLU A 46 17.21 2.46 10.94
C GLU A 46 15.75 2.15 10.57
N VAL A 47 15.44 1.90 9.28
CA VAL A 47 14.10 1.42 8.87
C VAL A 47 13.77 0.11 9.59
N TYR A 48 14.67 -0.86 9.55
CA TYR A 48 14.49 -2.15 10.22
C TYR A 48 14.31 -2.01 11.72
N ARG A 49 15.12 -1.19 12.36
CA ARG A 49 15.02 -0.90 13.80
C ARG A 49 13.68 -0.29 14.19
N ARG A 50 13.17 0.66 13.41
CA ARG A 50 11.86 1.31 13.65
C ARG A 50 10.71 0.33 13.44
N LEU A 51 10.72 -0.41 12.35
CA LEU A 51 9.70 -1.42 12.07
C LEU A 51 9.69 -2.53 13.12
N SER A 52 10.87 -3.04 13.57
CA SER A 52 10.95 -4.01 14.66
C SER A 52 10.17 -3.54 15.88
N ARG A 53 10.41 -2.32 16.35
CA ARG A 53 9.71 -1.77 17.52
C ARG A 53 8.19 -1.64 17.31
N MET A 54 7.77 -1.26 16.12
CA MET A 54 6.33 -1.17 15.78
C MET A 54 5.70 -2.55 15.77
N ILE A 55 6.34 -3.54 15.16
CA ILE A 55 5.85 -4.92 15.06
C ILE A 55 5.80 -5.58 16.45
N GLU A 56 6.83 -5.41 17.28
CA GLU A 56 6.85 -5.90 18.67
C GLU A 56 5.65 -5.37 19.45
N TYR A 57 5.38 -4.07 19.37
CA TYR A 57 4.22 -3.47 20.02
C TYR A 57 2.88 -3.96 19.44
N ALA A 58 2.80 -4.17 18.13
CA ALA A 58 1.62 -4.74 17.49
C ALA A 58 1.33 -6.16 18.00
N GLN A 59 2.37 -6.98 18.16
CA GLN A 59 2.27 -8.33 18.71
C GLN A 59 1.73 -8.32 20.14
N GLU A 60 2.25 -7.43 21.00
CA GLU A 60 1.77 -7.27 22.38
C GLU A 60 0.29 -6.86 22.44
N GLN A 61 -0.18 -6.11 21.45
CA GLN A 61 -1.54 -5.58 21.39
C GLN A 61 -2.51 -6.45 20.58
N ASP A 62 -2.04 -7.55 19.97
CA ASP A 62 -2.79 -8.45 19.08
C ASP A 62 -3.44 -7.71 17.89
N VAL A 63 -2.71 -6.80 17.28
CA VAL A 63 -3.06 -6.15 16.00
C VAL A 63 -2.11 -6.59 14.90
N ILE A 64 -2.55 -6.43 13.67
CA ILE A 64 -1.79 -6.82 12.47
C ILE A 64 -1.40 -5.55 11.72
N LEU A 65 -0.11 -5.35 11.53
CA LEU A 65 0.40 -4.30 10.66
C LEU A 65 0.47 -4.80 9.22
N LEU A 66 -0.02 -3.99 8.33
CA LEU A 66 -0.03 -4.25 6.90
C LEU A 66 0.83 -3.20 6.19
N HIS A 67 2.01 -3.61 5.75
CA HIS A 67 2.92 -2.73 5.00
C HIS A 67 2.45 -2.61 3.56
N GLU A 68 2.19 -1.39 3.13
CA GLU A 68 1.86 -1.05 1.75
C GLU A 68 3.09 -0.54 1.00
N ASN A 69 3.25 -1.01 -0.24
CA ASN A 69 4.20 -0.43 -1.17
C ASN A 69 3.72 0.96 -1.59
N GLU A 70 4.59 1.96 -1.44
CA GLU A 70 4.27 3.37 -1.76
C GLU A 70 5.52 4.08 -2.28
N LYS A 71 5.32 5.10 -3.14
CA LYS A 71 6.40 5.92 -3.67
C LYS A 71 7.09 6.73 -2.57
N ASP A 72 8.34 7.08 -2.80
CA ASP A 72 9.18 7.94 -1.95
C ASP A 72 9.49 7.37 -0.55
N VAL A 73 9.04 6.16 -0.22
CA VAL A 73 9.37 5.46 1.02
C VAL A 73 10.34 4.30 0.77
N TYR A 74 10.93 3.74 1.82
CA TYR A 74 11.84 2.60 1.67
C TYR A 74 11.24 1.46 0.85
N GLY A 75 9.98 1.12 1.11
CA GLY A 75 9.24 0.06 0.43
C GLY A 75 8.55 0.50 -0.86
N GLU A 76 9.20 1.30 -1.70
CA GLU A 76 8.64 1.73 -3.00
C GLU A 76 8.82 0.70 -4.13
N ASN A 77 9.80 -0.16 -4.04
CA ASN A 77 10.12 -1.14 -5.07
C ASN A 77 10.00 -2.58 -4.58
N VAL A 78 9.93 -3.50 -5.52
CA VAL A 78 9.71 -4.93 -5.27
C VAL A 78 10.78 -5.53 -4.37
N GLU A 79 12.06 -5.22 -4.63
CA GLU A 79 13.20 -5.78 -3.90
C GLU A 79 13.14 -5.42 -2.41
N ARG A 80 12.90 -4.15 -2.10
CA ARG A 80 12.81 -3.68 -0.72
C ARG A 80 11.56 -4.18 -0.01
N CYS A 81 10.41 -4.21 -0.71
CA CYS A 81 9.20 -4.84 -0.17
C CYS A 81 9.43 -6.31 0.17
N LEU A 82 10.07 -7.07 -0.73
CA LEU A 82 10.39 -8.48 -0.48
C LEU A 82 11.34 -8.62 0.72
N SER A 83 12.39 -7.81 0.78
CA SER A 83 13.34 -7.82 1.92
C SER A 83 12.65 -7.55 3.26
N LEU A 84 11.71 -6.61 3.32
CA LEU A 84 10.89 -6.38 4.52
C LEU A 84 10.02 -7.60 4.86
N MET A 85 9.39 -8.22 3.86
CA MET A 85 8.55 -9.39 4.08
C MET A 85 9.36 -10.60 4.52
N GLU A 86 10.50 -10.91 3.88
CA GLU A 86 11.37 -12.02 4.28
C GLU A 86 11.90 -11.87 5.70
N HIS A 87 12.12 -10.62 6.14
CA HIS A 87 12.63 -10.35 7.49
C HIS A 87 11.54 -10.35 8.56
N PHE A 88 10.38 -9.77 8.28
CA PHE A 88 9.37 -9.45 9.29
C PHE A 88 8.07 -10.24 9.19
N ALA A 89 7.77 -10.92 8.06
CA ALA A 89 6.46 -11.56 7.90
C ALA A 89 6.16 -12.55 9.01
N CYS A 90 5.04 -12.34 9.67
CA CYS A 90 4.56 -13.16 10.78
C CYS A 90 3.05 -13.02 10.94
N LYS A 91 2.47 -13.62 11.98
CA LYS A 91 1.03 -13.46 12.28
C LYS A 91 0.60 -11.98 12.35
N HIS A 92 1.48 -11.09 12.81
CA HIS A 92 1.18 -9.67 13.06
C HIS A 92 1.79 -8.68 12.05
N PHE A 93 2.40 -9.18 10.97
CA PHE A 93 2.94 -8.34 9.91
C PHE A 93 2.78 -9.02 8.54
N GLY A 94 2.25 -8.30 7.58
CA GLY A 94 2.05 -8.76 6.20
C GLY A 94 1.99 -7.63 5.20
N CYS A 95 1.68 -7.96 3.95
CA CYS A 95 1.67 -7.04 2.83
C CYS A 95 0.25 -6.57 2.49
N VAL A 96 0.08 -5.27 2.27
CA VAL A 96 -0.93 -4.72 1.35
C VAL A 96 -0.29 -4.63 -0.01
N PHE A 97 -0.93 -5.17 -1.02
CA PHE A 97 -0.47 -5.06 -2.40
C PHE A 97 -1.28 -4.00 -3.13
N ASP A 98 -0.61 -2.92 -3.55
CA ASP A 98 -1.18 -1.87 -4.40
C ASP A 98 -0.53 -1.91 -5.78
N PRO A 99 -1.26 -2.33 -6.83
CA PRO A 99 -0.72 -2.41 -8.18
C PRO A 99 -0.34 -1.06 -8.77
N ALA A 100 -1.14 -0.02 -8.52
CA ALA A 100 -0.90 1.30 -9.09
C ALA A 100 0.39 1.93 -8.56
N ASN A 101 0.66 1.79 -7.26
CA ASN A 101 1.88 2.31 -6.66
C ASN A 101 3.13 1.65 -7.27
N PHE A 102 3.10 0.35 -7.56
CA PHE A 102 4.18 -0.30 -8.29
C PHE A 102 4.34 0.23 -9.72
N VAL A 103 3.23 0.42 -10.47
CA VAL A 103 3.26 1.02 -11.81
C VAL A 103 3.87 2.42 -11.76
N GLN A 104 3.47 3.24 -10.79
CA GLN A 104 3.98 4.61 -10.62
C GLN A 104 5.47 4.65 -10.30
N CYS A 105 5.98 3.61 -9.61
CA CYS A 105 7.40 3.42 -9.35
C CYS A 105 8.15 2.66 -10.47
N GLY A 106 7.51 2.45 -11.62
CA GLY A 106 8.12 1.79 -12.78
C GLY A 106 8.41 0.30 -12.58
N GLN A 107 7.70 -0.36 -11.66
CA GLN A 107 7.85 -1.79 -11.36
C GLN A 107 6.86 -2.63 -12.18
N ASP A 108 7.27 -3.84 -12.57
CA ASP A 108 6.35 -4.82 -13.16
C ASP A 108 5.49 -5.48 -12.07
N THR A 109 4.18 -5.31 -12.17
CA THR A 109 3.24 -5.78 -11.15
C THR A 109 3.09 -7.30 -11.13
N LYS A 110 3.35 -8.00 -12.26
CA LYS A 110 3.33 -9.47 -12.28
C LYS A 110 4.58 -10.06 -11.62
N GLU A 111 5.74 -9.43 -11.84
CA GLU A 111 6.98 -9.80 -11.13
C GLU A 111 6.84 -9.50 -9.64
N ALA A 112 6.32 -8.32 -9.28
CA ALA A 112 6.02 -7.96 -7.89
C ALA A 112 5.08 -8.99 -7.23
N TYR A 113 3.98 -9.33 -7.90
CA TYR A 113 3.03 -10.33 -7.43
C TYR A 113 3.69 -11.70 -7.24
N ALA A 114 4.50 -12.14 -8.20
CA ALA A 114 5.12 -13.48 -8.16
C ALA A 114 5.97 -13.71 -6.91
N VAL A 115 6.63 -12.67 -6.38
CA VAL A 115 7.50 -12.78 -5.20
C VAL A 115 6.80 -12.38 -3.90
N LEU A 116 5.82 -11.47 -3.95
CA LEU A 116 5.13 -10.97 -2.76
C LEU A 116 3.86 -11.75 -2.40
N GLU A 117 3.33 -12.57 -3.32
CA GLU A 117 2.08 -13.31 -3.15
C GLU A 117 1.96 -14.07 -1.83
N PRO A 118 3.00 -14.77 -1.31
CA PRO A 118 2.89 -15.48 -0.04
C PRO A 118 2.64 -14.60 1.18
N TYR A 119 2.89 -13.28 1.06
CA TYR A 119 2.80 -12.30 2.12
C TYR A 119 1.57 -11.41 2.03
N ILE A 120 0.82 -11.47 0.91
CA ILE A 120 -0.35 -10.62 0.67
C ILE A 120 -1.47 -11.02 1.62
N ARG A 121 -1.91 -10.07 2.44
CA ARG A 121 -3.05 -10.22 3.36
C ARG A 121 -4.18 -9.25 3.07
N TYR A 122 -3.90 -8.25 2.28
CA TYR A 122 -4.83 -7.20 1.90
C TYR A 122 -4.49 -6.70 0.52
N MET A 123 -5.48 -6.32 -0.26
CA MET A 123 -5.25 -5.78 -1.59
C MET A 123 -5.95 -4.44 -1.75
N HIS A 124 -5.23 -3.43 -2.19
CA HIS A 124 -5.81 -2.20 -2.70
C HIS A 124 -6.17 -2.35 -4.17
N ILE A 125 -7.32 -1.83 -4.53
CA ILE A 125 -7.81 -1.81 -5.91
C ILE A 125 -7.65 -0.40 -6.44
N LYS A 126 -6.50 -0.19 -7.02
CA LYS A 126 -6.07 1.02 -7.71
C LYS A 126 -5.27 0.60 -8.94
N ASP A 127 -5.43 1.29 -10.05
CA ASP A 127 -4.71 0.99 -11.28
C ASP A 127 -4.12 2.26 -11.86
N ALA A 128 -3.00 2.14 -12.58
CA ALA A 128 -2.32 3.26 -13.17
C ALA A 128 -1.70 2.88 -14.52
N ARG A 129 -1.47 3.88 -15.37
CA ARG A 129 -0.78 3.69 -16.64
C ARG A 129 0.70 4.01 -16.51
N SER A 130 1.55 3.12 -16.99
CA SER A 130 3.01 3.30 -17.00
C SER A 130 3.47 4.53 -17.78
N LYS A 131 2.73 4.89 -18.85
CA LYS A 131 3.07 5.97 -19.78
C LYS A 131 3.13 7.33 -19.12
N ASP A 132 2.17 7.63 -18.27
CA ASP A 132 1.98 8.97 -17.68
C ASP A 132 1.76 8.93 -16.16
N ARG A 133 1.87 7.72 -15.54
CA ARG A 133 1.67 7.46 -14.12
C ARG A 133 0.28 7.83 -13.58
N ARG A 134 -0.68 8.14 -14.46
CA ARG A 134 -2.04 8.52 -14.07
C ARG A 134 -2.81 7.33 -13.57
N VAL A 135 -3.51 7.54 -12.46
CA VAL A 135 -4.50 6.59 -11.95
C VAL A 135 -5.68 6.53 -12.91
N VAL A 136 -6.16 5.32 -13.16
CA VAL A 136 -7.29 5.01 -14.04
C VAL A 136 -8.21 3.97 -13.38
N PRO A 137 -9.44 3.77 -13.86
CA PRO A 137 -10.28 2.69 -13.37
C PRO A 137 -9.58 1.33 -13.45
N ALA A 138 -9.79 0.49 -12.44
CA ALA A 138 -9.14 -0.82 -12.36
C ALA A 138 -9.41 -1.65 -13.62
N GLY A 139 -8.34 -2.21 -14.19
CA GLY A 139 -8.37 -2.97 -15.43
C GLY A 139 -8.12 -2.13 -16.71
N GLU A 140 -8.06 -0.81 -16.61
CA GLU A 140 -7.72 0.10 -17.72
C GLU A 140 -6.25 0.55 -17.72
N GLY A 141 -5.50 0.16 -16.68
CA GLY A 141 -4.10 0.48 -16.53
C GLY A 141 -3.17 -0.71 -16.77
N ASP A 142 -1.95 -0.52 -16.34
CA ASP A 142 -0.85 -1.50 -16.46
C ASP A 142 -0.63 -2.28 -15.13
N GLY A 143 -1.47 -2.05 -14.11
CA GLY A 143 -1.40 -2.71 -12.80
C GLY A 143 -1.77 -4.19 -12.81
N ASN A 144 -2.26 -4.70 -13.95
CA ASN A 144 -2.64 -6.11 -14.11
C ASN A 144 -3.66 -6.61 -13.07
N VAL A 145 -4.54 -5.73 -12.57
CA VAL A 145 -5.51 -6.00 -11.50
C VAL A 145 -6.35 -7.27 -11.76
N PRO A 146 -6.95 -7.48 -12.96
CA PRO A 146 -7.72 -8.69 -13.22
C PRO A 146 -6.87 -9.97 -13.13
N TYR A 147 -5.65 -9.94 -13.64
CA TYR A 147 -4.73 -11.09 -13.56
C TYR A 147 -4.39 -11.43 -12.12
N ILE A 148 -4.03 -10.43 -11.32
CA ILE A 148 -3.62 -10.61 -9.92
C ILE A 148 -4.78 -11.14 -9.08
N LEU A 149 -5.97 -10.55 -9.20
CA LEU A 149 -7.17 -11.02 -8.51
C LEU A 149 -7.51 -12.48 -8.88
N ASN A 150 -7.47 -12.81 -10.17
CA ASN A 150 -7.69 -14.18 -10.61
C ASN A 150 -6.71 -15.15 -9.95
N ARG A 151 -5.42 -14.81 -9.94
CA ARG A 151 -4.39 -15.67 -9.33
C ARG A 151 -4.56 -15.82 -7.82
N LEU A 152 -4.90 -14.73 -7.12
CA LEU A 152 -5.18 -14.76 -5.68
C LEU A 152 -6.37 -15.67 -5.36
N PHE A 153 -7.49 -15.51 -6.08
CA PHE A 153 -8.69 -16.32 -5.82
C PHE A 153 -8.52 -17.79 -6.20
N GLN A 154 -7.77 -18.10 -7.26
CA GLN A 154 -7.42 -19.50 -7.58
C GLN A 154 -6.60 -20.18 -6.50
N LYS A 155 -5.87 -19.41 -5.67
CA LYS A 155 -5.12 -19.91 -4.52
C LYS A 155 -5.89 -19.87 -3.19
N GLY A 156 -7.16 -19.50 -3.24
CA GLY A 156 -8.05 -19.48 -2.07
C GLY A 156 -7.91 -18.24 -1.20
N TYR A 157 -7.47 -17.11 -1.77
CA TYR A 157 -7.44 -15.84 -1.04
C TYR A 157 -8.86 -15.44 -0.60
N ASP A 158 -9.02 -15.22 0.69
CA ASP A 158 -10.27 -14.81 1.36
C ASP A 158 -10.09 -13.51 2.17
N GLY A 159 -8.98 -12.81 1.95
CA GLY A 159 -8.66 -11.53 2.59
C GLY A 159 -9.48 -10.36 2.03
N PHE A 160 -9.24 -9.19 2.58
CA PHE A 160 -9.92 -7.98 2.15
C PHE A 160 -9.35 -7.43 0.84
N ILE A 161 -10.26 -6.89 0.02
CA ILE A 161 -9.95 -6.02 -1.10
C ILE A 161 -10.67 -4.69 -0.87
N SER A 162 -10.02 -3.57 -1.08
CA SER A 162 -10.64 -2.25 -0.94
C SER A 162 -10.32 -1.33 -2.10
N LEU A 163 -11.32 -0.54 -2.49
CA LEU A 163 -11.13 0.51 -3.47
C LEU A 163 -10.31 1.65 -2.88
N GLU A 164 -9.31 2.08 -3.63
CA GLU A 164 -8.54 3.30 -3.40
C GLU A 164 -8.47 4.10 -4.71
N PRO A 165 -9.61 4.69 -5.14
CA PRO A 165 -9.79 5.04 -6.56
C PRO A 165 -8.93 6.19 -7.05
N HIS A 166 -8.56 7.18 -6.28
CA HIS A 166 -7.79 8.37 -6.67
C HIS A 166 -8.12 8.92 -8.09
N LEU A 167 -9.38 8.77 -8.53
CA LEU A 167 -9.86 9.20 -9.86
C LEU A 167 -10.34 10.64 -9.90
N GLY A 168 -10.33 11.32 -8.76
CA GLY A 168 -10.75 12.70 -8.64
C GLY A 168 -9.96 13.44 -7.58
N ASN A 169 -9.83 14.74 -7.77
CA ASN A 169 -9.16 15.61 -6.81
C ASN A 169 -10.08 15.91 -5.63
N PHE A 170 -9.56 15.81 -4.41
CA PHE A 170 -10.21 16.24 -3.18
C PHE A 170 -9.17 16.81 -2.20
N GLN A 171 -9.61 17.70 -1.34
CA GLN A 171 -8.71 18.53 -0.52
C GLN A 171 -7.70 17.71 0.32
N GLY A 172 -8.09 16.54 0.85
CA GLY A 172 -7.20 15.68 1.61
C GLY A 172 -6.15 14.92 0.77
N LEU A 173 -6.42 14.71 -0.51
CA LEU A 173 -5.48 14.05 -1.43
C LEU A 173 -4.41 15.04 -1.90
N ALA A 174 -4.79 16.29 -2.16
CA ALA A 174 -3.85 17.35 -2.55
C ALA A 174 -2.79 17.64 -1.48
N ASP A 175 -3.07 17.34 -0.21
CA ASP A 175 -2.12 17.47 0.90
C ASP A 175 -1.12 16.30 0.98
N LEU A 176 -1.45 15.17 0.35
CA LEU A 176 -0.64 13.94 0.37
C LEU A 176 0.16 13.73 -0.92
N GLU A 177 -0.37 14.21 -2.03
CA GLU A 177 0.22 14.07 -3.35
C GLU A 177 0.74 15.43 -3.83
N THR A 178 2.05 15.53 -3.99
CA THR A 178 2.71 16.78 -4.43
C THR A 178 2.87 16.90 -5.96
N ASP A 179 2.40 15.89 -6.70
CA ASP A 179 2.55 15.85 -8.15
C ASP A 179 1.56 16.76 -8.88
N ASP A 180 2.03 17.51 -9.89
CA ASP A 180 1.22 18.36 -10.78
C ASP A 180 0.07 17.60 -11.50
N LEU A 181 0.14 16.27 -11.53
CA LEU A 181 -0.89 15.38 -12.11
C LEU A 181 -2.25 15.52 -11.44
N MET A 182 -2.29 15.91 -10.17
CA MET A 182 -3.53 16.07 -9.40
C MET A 182 -4.36 17.26 -9.86
N SER A 183 -3.71 18.32 -10.36
CA SER A 183 -4.39 19.54 -10.82
C SER A 183 -5.27 19.32 -12.08
N GLU A 184 -5.03 18.24 -12.81
CA GLU A 184 -5.75 17.87 -14.03
C GLU A 184 -6.90 16.88 -13.79
N LEU A 185 -7.07 16.38 -12.56
CA LEU A 185 -8.15 15.46 -12.23
C LEU A 185 -9.48 16.21 -12.06
N PRO A 186 -10.61 15.58 -12.41
CA PRO A 186 -11.93 16.12 -12.10
C PRO A 186 -12.12 16.25 -10.60
N GLU A 187 -13.11 17.00 -10.17
CA GLU A 187 -13.52 17.01 -8.75
C GLU A 187 -13.94 15.60 -8.32
N GLY A 188 -13.36 15.15 -7.20
CA GLY A 188 -13.66 13.84 -6.62
C GLY A 188 -15.03 13.82 -5.94
N GLY A 189 -15.72 12.69 -6.02
CA GLY A 189 -17.04 12.53 -5.42
C GLY A 189 -17.74 11.25 -5.81
N GLU A 190 -19.05 11.24 -5.72
CA GLU A 190 -19.89 10.07 -5.96
C GLU A 190 -19.68 9.46 -7.37
N GLU A 191 -19.53 10.29 -8.39
CA GLU A 191 -19.37 9.82 -9.78
C GLU A 191 -18.04 9.08 -9.97
N THR A 192 -16.94 9.64 -9.49
CA THR A 192 -15.60 9.04 -9.59
C THR A 192 -15.48 7.76 -8.74
N PHE A 193 -16.11 7.74 -7.56
CA PHE A 193 -16.18 6.54 -6.75
C PHE A 193 -17.05 5.45 -7.40
N SER A 194 -18.20 5.83 -7.95
CA SER A 194 -19.10 4.90 -8.65
C SER A 194 -18.43 4.26 -9.87
N LEU A 195 -17.63 5.03 -10.62
CA LEU A 195 -16.83 4.52 -11.73
C LEU A 195 -15.83 3.45 -11.25
N ALA A 196 -15.07 3.74 -10.20
CA ALA A 196 -14.13 2.78 -9.62
C ALA A 196 -14.83 1.51 -9.13
N TYR A 197 -15.96 1.66 -8.47
CA TYR A 197 -16.76 0.53 -7.98
C TYR A 197 -17.28 -0.35 -9.13
N GLN A 198 -17.84 0.26 -10.18
CA GLN A 198 -18.33 -0.45 -11.34
C GLN A 198 -17.22 -1.22 -12.07
N SER A 199 -16.05 -0.61 -12.20
CA SER A 199 -14.87 -1.26 -12.80
C SER A 199 -14.47 -2.51 -12.01
N LEU A 200 -14.39 -2.41 -10.68
CA LEU A 200 -14.11 -3.57 -9.82
C LEU A 200 -15.19 -4.65 -9.95
N CYS A 201 -16.48 -4.29 -9.90
CA CYS A 201 -17.57 -5.26 -10.08
C CYS A 201 -17.47 -5.99 -11.42
N SER A 202 -17.18 -5.28 -12.50
CA SER A 202 -17.00 -5.87 -13.83
C SER A 202 -15.85 -6.88 -13.88
N ILE A 203 -14.75 -6.59 -13.19
CA ILE A 203 -13.63 -7.52 -13.06
C ILE A 203 -14.06 -8.76 -12.27
N LEU A 204 -14.71 -8.58 -11.12
CA LEU A 204 -15.13 -9.70 -10.25
C LEU A 204 -16.17 -10.62 -10.93
N GLU A 205 -17.07 -10.06 -11.74
CA GLU A 205 -18.06 -10.83 -12.52
C GLU A 205 -17.41 -11.66 -13.64
N ALA A 206 -16.22 -11.28 -14.10
CA ALA A 206 -15.50 -11.95 -15.17
C ALA A 206 -14.51 -13.03 -14.66
N LEU A 207 -14.27 -13.11 -13.37
CA LEU A 207 -13.37 -14.10 -12.73
C LEU A 207 -14.06 -15.41 -12.42
#